data_3e4faa34b8ae3fac29c98826e11d8975
#
_entry.id   3e4faa34b8ae3fac29c98826e11d8975
#
_cell.length_a   1.000
_cell.length_b   1.000
_cell.length_c   1.000
_cell.angle_alpha   90.00
_cell.angle_beta   90.00
_cell.angle_gamma   90.00
#
_symmetry.space_group_name_H-M   'P 1'
#
loop_
_entity.id
_entity.type
_entity.pdbx_description
1 polymer ?
#
loop_
_entity_poly.entity_id
_entity_poly.type
_entity_poly.pdbx_seq_one_letter_code
_entity_poly.pdbx_strand_id
1 'polypeptide(L)'
;ALCAVMLLICAVPMASAQTGDAARRADALTVLHLLSEDPSRDLTKPATRAQAAVLLVRLAGGEKKPDTDGWFAGFRDVPDWARTAVNYAARRGWVSGVSNVQFNAGGSLNADAWCAMLLRMLGYTEKAGDFEISDAAAFAWRIGVTERQLTGTLNCGDLYESMYNALDFPYKGTETTVLARLIDSGVCTASAANALGLLNREYTARQIADRYLSAGFQMEIYETEEQVHDEVVASNASGFFITADGLAVTNYHSIEDAIKADIVLLNGERYGVERVLYYDTAIDIAVIK
;
A
#
# COMPACT_ATOMS: atom_id res chain seq x y z
N ALA A 1 -45.36 -22.89 -29.44
CA ALA A 1 -43.95 -23.07 -29.73
C ALA A 1 -43.16 -22.00 -28.95
N LEU A 2 -42.60 -22.39 -27.81
CA LEU A 2 -41.75 -21.54 -26.97
C LEU A 2 -40.32 -21.69 -27.50
N CYS A 3 -39.75 -20.64 -28.10
CA CYS A 3 -38.35 -20.59 -28.46
C CYS A 3 -37.51 -20.22 -27.21
N ALA A 4 -36.85 -21.21 -26.64
CA ALA A 4 -35.84 -20.98 -25.60
C ALA A 4 -34.56 -20.45 -26.24
N VAL A 5 -34.28 -19.17 -26.08
CA VAL A 5 -32.96 -18.57 -26.41
C VAL A 5 -32.00 -18.94 -25.28
N MET A 6 -31.15 -19.92 -25.56
CA MET A 6 -30.04 -20.31 -24.70
C MET A 6 -28.94 -19.26 -24.84
N LEU A 7 -28.84 -18.35 -23.86
CA LEU A 7 -27.71 -17.42 -23.75
C LEU A 7 -26.48 -18.26 -23.35
N LEU A 8 -25.61 -18.53 -24.33
CA LEU A 8 -24.28 -19.07 -24.07
C LEU A 8 -23.42 -17.94 -23.47
N ILE A 9 -23.39 -17.85 -22.15
CA ILE A 9 -22.39 -17.01 -21.45
C ILE A 9 -21.05 -17.73 -21.64
N CYS A 10 -20.24 -17.27 -22.62
CA CYS A 10 -18.84 -17.62 -22.67
C CYS A 10 -18.15 -17.12 -21.41
N ALA A 11 -18.01 -17.98 -20.42
CA ALA A 11 -17.11 -17.74 -19.31
C ALA A 11 -15.68 -17.71 -19.87
N VAL A 12 -15.16 -16.52 -20.12
CA VAL A 12 -13.73 -16.33 -20.38
C VAL A 12 -13.03 -16.79 -19.08
N PRO A 13 -12.11 -17.75 -19.14
CA PRO A 13 -11.48 -18.24 -17.92
C PRO A 13 -10.76 -17.07 -17.22
N MET A 14 -11.06 -16.84 -15.94
CA MET A 14 -10.47 -15.78 -15.10
C MET A 14 -8.93 -15.75 -15.17
N ALA A 15 -8.29 -16.90 -15.40
CA ALA A 15 -6.84 -17.01 -15.55
C ALA A 15 -6.28 -16.25 -16.77
N SER A 16 -7.00 -16.14 -17.88
CA SER A 16 -6.52 -15.42 -19.07
C SER A 16 -6.63 -13.89 -18.92
N ALA A 17 -7.58 -13.40 -18.14
CA ALA A 17 -7.70 -11.97 -17.82
C ALA A 17 -6.59 -11.52 -16.86
N GLN A 18 -6.25 -12.33 -15.86
CA GLN A 18 -5.15 -12.04 -14.92
C GLN A 18 -3.77 -12.02 -15.60
N THR A 19 -3.50 -12.94 -16.54
CA THR A 19 -2.22 -12.93 -17.28
C THR A 19 -2.09 -11.70 -18.18
N GLY A 20 -3.18 -11.24 -18.80
CA GLY A 20 -3.17 -10.01 -19.61
C GLY A 20 -2.92 -8.74 -18.77
N ASP A 21 -3.41 -8.70 -17.54
CA ASP A 21 -3.20 -7.57 -16.63
C ASP A 21 -1.78 -7.55 -16.08
N ALA A 22 -1.26 -8.70 -15.64
CA ALA A 22 0.11 -8.83 -15.17
C ALA A 22 1.14 -8.50 -16.28
N ALA A 23 0.84 -8.83 -17.56
CA ALA A 23 1.71 -8.46 -18.68
C ALA A 23 1.75 -6.94 -18.88
N ARG A 24 0.61 -6.26 -18.89
CA ARG A 24 0.54 -4.78 -19.01
C ARG A 24 1.28 -4.08 -17.85
N ARG A 25 1.17 -4.60 -16.63
CA ARG A 25 1.87 -4.07 -15.47
C ARG A 25 3.39 -4.29 -15.57
N ALA A 26 3.82 -5.45 -16.06
CA ALA A 26 5.24 -5.73 -16.33
C ALA A 26 5.81 -4.78 -17.39
N ASP A 27 5.05 -4.50 -18.46
CA ASP A 27 5.45 -3.54 -19.49
C ASP A 27 5.56 -2.11 -18.92
N ALA A 28 4.61 -1.69 -18.09
CA ALA A 28 4.69 -0.41 -17.41
C ALA A 28 5.92 -0.31 -16.49
N LEU A 29 6.23 -1.35 -15.71
CA LEU A 29 7.43 -1.42 -14.88
C LEU A 29 8.71 -1.38 -15.74
N THR A 30 8.68 -1.92 -16.95
CA THR A 30 9.82 -1.84 -17.91
C THR A 30 10.01 -0.42 -18.41
N VAL A 31 8.94 0.29 -18.77
CA VAL A 31 8.99 1.71 -19.14
C VAL A 31 9.51 2.59 -18.00
N LEU A 32 9.23 2.23 -16.74
CA LEU A 32 9.76 2.90 -15.57
C LEU A 32 11.19 2.46 -15.18
N HIS A 33 11.85 1.64 -15.99
CA HIS A 33 13.19 1.08 -15.74
C HIS A 33 13.32 0.20 -14.48
N LEU A 34 12.21 -0.32 -13.98
CA LEU A 34 12.20 -1.23 -12.83
C LEU A 34 12.37 -2.70 -13.25
N LEU A 35 12.06 -3.01 -14.52
CA LEU A 35 12.34 -4.31 -15.16
C LEU A 35 13.20 -4.10 -16.39
N SER A 36 13.98 -5.12 -16.74
CA SER A 36 14.71 -5.16 -18.00
C SER A 36 13.75 -5.55 -19.14
N GLU A 37 14.02 -5.11 -20.36
CA GLU A 37 13.34 -5.61 -21.53
C GLU A 37 13.59 -7.11 -21.71
N ASP A 38 12.53 -7.88 -21.78
CA ASP A 38 12.58 -9.32 -22.00
C ASP A 38 11.29 -9.79 -22.70
N PRO A 39 11.33 -9.91 -24.04
CA PRO A 39 10.15 -10.38 -24.81
C PRO A 39 9.74 -11.83 -24.47
N SER A 40 10.64 -12.62 -23.88
CA SER A 40 10.40 -14.02 -23.49
C SER A 40 9.98 -14.17 -22.04
N ARG A 41 9.64 -13.05 -21.35
CA ARG A 41 9.30 -13.05 -19.94
C ARG A 41 8.14 -14.00 -19.62
N ASP A 42 8.44 -15.03 -18.85
CA ASP A 42 7.45 -15.99 -18.37
C ASP A 42 6.88 -15.54 -17.01
N LEU A 43 5.67 -15.02 -17.03
CA LEU A 43 4.96 -14.54 -15.85
C LEU A 43 4.51 -15.67 -14.92
N THR A 44 4.40 -16.89 -15.42
CA THR A 44 3.95 -18.07 -14.67
C THR A 44 5.08 -18.76 -13.93
N LYS A 45 6.34 -18.42 -14.27
CA LYS A 45 7.51 -18.99 -13.64
C LYS A 45 7.51 -18.72 -12.13
N PRO A 46 7.74 -19.75 -11.28
CA PRO A 46 7.87 -19.55 -9.85
C PRO A 46 8.94 -18.52 -9.52
N ALA A 47 8.58 -17.56 -8.65
CA ALA A 47 9.50 -16.53 -8.19
C ALA A 47 10.47 -17.07 -7.16
N THR A 48 11.73 -16.64 -7.23
CA THR A 48 12.75 -16.98 -6.25
C THR A 48 13.02 -15.84 -5.28
N ARG A 49 13.55 -16.16 -4.11
CA ARG A 49 13.93 -15.15 -3.10
C ARG A 49 15.00 -14.17 -3.60
N ALA A 50 15.94 -14.64 -4.43
CA ALA A 50 16.95 -13.77 -5.03
C ALA A 50 16.32 -12.77 -6.01
N GLN A 51 15.38 -13.21 -6.86
CA GLN A 51 14.62 -12.32 -7.75
C GLN A 51 13.85 -11.28 -6.96
N ALA A 52 13.15 -11.70 -5.91
CA ALA A 52 12.42 -10.79 -5.04
C ALA A 52 13.30 -9.70 -4.44
N ALA A 53 14.48 -10.05 -3.93
CA ALA A 53 15.42 -9.07 -3.37
C ALA A 53 15.91 -8.06 -4.42
N VAL A 54 16.21 -8.50 -5.64
CA VAL A 54 16.61 -7.61 -6.74
C VAL A 54 15.48 -6.66 -7.11
N LEU A 55 14.28 -7.18 -7.27
CA LEU A 55 13.10 -6.37 -7.64
C LEU A 55 12.73 -5.37 -6.54
N LEU A 56 12.85 -5.77 -5.27
CA LEU A 56 12.62 -4.89 -4.13
C LEU A 56 13.60 -3.72 -4.11
N VAL A 57 14.88 -3.97 -4.38
CA VAL A 57 15.92 -2.93 -4.44
C VAL A 57 15.68 -1.98 -5.61
N ARG A 58 15.26 -2.47 -6.77
CA ARG A 58 14.86 -1.65 -7.90
C ARG A 58 13.67 -0.76 -7.56
N LEU A 59 12.64 -1.34 -6.97
CA LEU A 59 11.45 -0.60 -6.52
C LEU A 59 11.80 0.50 -5.50
N ALA A 60 12.81 0.29 -4.69
CA ALA A 60 13.31 1.29 -3.74
C ALA A 60 14.27 2.33 -4.36
N GLY A 61 14.58 2.23 -5.66
CA GLY A 61 15.54 3.11 -6.33
C GLY A 61 16.99 2.86 -5.96
N GLY A 62 17.31 1.69 -5.38
CA GLY A 62 18.62 1.38 -4.83
C GLY A 62 19.71 1.03 -5.83
N GLU A 63 19.37 0.66 -7.08
CA GLU A 63 20.38 0.28 -8.08
C GLU A 63 21.29 1.44 -8.52
N LYS A 64 20.79 2.69 -8.52
CA LYS A 64 21.59 3.86 -8.91
C LYS A 64 22.59 4.33 -7.86
N LYS A 65 22.46 3.85 -6.63
CA LYS A 65 23.40 4.15 -5.54
C LYS A 65 23.76 2.85 -4.82
N PRO A 66 24.53 1.94 -5.44
CA PRO A 66 25.00 0.75 -4.73
C PRO A 66 25.80 1.23 -3.52
N ASP A 67 25.41 0.74 -2.37
CA ASP A 67 26.12 0.96 -1.11
C ASP A 67 27.40 0.11 -1.18
N THR A 68 28.49 0.72 -1.70
CA THR A 68 29.72 0.01 -2.08
C THR A 68 30.79 0.03 -1.00
N ASP A 69 30.42 0.31 0.26
CA ASP A 69 31.39 0.35 1.38
C ASP A 69 31.85 -1.05 1.85
N GLY A 70 31.64 -2.07 1.02
CA GLY A 70 32.18 -3.40 1.23
C GLY A 70 31.43 -4.25 2.29
N TRP A 71 30.30 -3.77 2.80
CA TRP A 71 29.50 -4.56 3.72
C TRP A 71 28.94 -5.84 3.08
N PHE A 72 29.04 -6.96 3.77
CA PHE A 72 28.62 -8.27 3.32
C PHE A 72 27.70 -8.96 4.34
N ALA A 73 26.54 -9.43 3.88
CA ALA A 73 25.54 -10.09 4.73
C ALA A 73 25.95 -11.49 5.20
N GLY A 74 27.05 -12.06 4.71
CA GLY A 74 27.56 -13.38 5.08
C GLY A 74 26.94 -14.55 4.32
N PHE A 75 25.97 -14.31 3.43
CA PHE A 75 25.28 -15.38 2.69
C PHE A 75 26.15 -15.95 1.57
N ARG A 76 26.31 -17.26 1.52
CA ARG A 76 27.20 -17.97 0.60
C ARG A 76 26.50 -18.52 -0.64
N ASP A 77 25.17 -18.65 -0.59
CA ASP A 77 24.32 -19.25 -1.64
C ASP A 77 23.70 -18.20 -2.58
N VAL A 78 24.10 -16.94 -2.46
CA VAL A 78 23.58 -15.86 -3.32
C VAL A 78 24.40 -15.79 -4.60
N PRO A 79 23.78 -15.95 -5.79
CA PRO A 79 24.46 -15.86 -7.06
C PRO A 79 24.96 -14.42 -7.32
N ASP A 80 26.01 -14.28 -8.14
CA ASP A 80 26.70 -12.99 -8.35
C ASP A 80 25.77 -11.88 -8.83
N TRP A 81 24.83 -12.22 -9.72
CA TRP A 81 23.86 -11.26 -10.25
C TRP A 81 22.91 -10.65 -9.19
N ALA A 82 22.69 -11.33 -8.07
CA ALA A 82 21.82 -10.88 -7.00
C ALA A 82 22.58 -10.37 -5.76
N ARG A 83 23.89 -10.58 -5.70
CA ARG A 83 24.72 -10.36 -4.50
C ARG A 83 24.64 -8.92 -3.99
N THR A 84 24.78 -7.95 -4.87
CA THR A 84 24.70 -6.52 -4.51
C THR A 84 23.33 -6.16 -3.96
N ALA A 85 22.26 -6.61 -4.61
CA ALA A 85 20.90 -6.32 -4.18
C ALA A 85 20.55 -7.00 -2.85
N VAL A 86 20.93 -8.26 -2.66
CA VAL A 86 20.71 -8.99 -1.40
C VAL A 86 21.45 -8.32 -0.25
N ASN A 87 22.73 -7.93 -0.45
CA ASN A 87 23.50 -7.21 0.57
C ASN A 87 22.83 -5.86 0.90
N TYR A 88 22.43 -5.10 -0.11
CA TYR A 88 21.75 -3.83 0.06
C TYR A 88 20.46 -3.96 0.87
N ALA A 89 19.59 -4.93 0.50
CA ALA A 89 18.32 -5.17 1.19
C ALA A 89 18.52 -5.72 2.62
N ALA A 90 19.51 -6.60 2.81
CA ALA A 90 19.83 -7.15 4.14
C ALA A 90 20.37 -6.08 5.10
N ARG A 91 21.25 -5.19 4.63
CA ARG A 91 21.76 -4.08 5.44
C ARG A 91 20.65 -3.15 5.93
N ARG A 92 19.57 -3.00 5.15
CA ARG A 92 18.38 -2.20 5.52
C ARG A 92 17.35 -2.98 6.33
N GLY A 93 17.58 -4.26 6.59
CA GLY A 93 16.65 -5.11 7.31
C GLY A 93 15.40 -5.48 6.50
N TRP A 94 15.38 -5.24 5.18
CA TRP A 94 14.23 -5.61 4.33
C TRP A 94 14.16 -7.11 4.09
N VAL A 95 15.31 -7.76 4.03
CA VAL A 95 15.42 -9.21 3.87
C VAL A 95 16.30 -9.80 4.97
N SER A 96 16.05 -11.06 5.30
CA SER A 96 16.86 -11.87 6.20
C SER A 96 17.19 -13.21 5.57
N GLY A 97 18.29 -13.84 5.99
CA GLY A 97 18.60 -15.22 5.61
C GLY A 97 17.74 -16.23 6.36
N VAL A 98 17.75 -17.46 5.88
CA VAL A 98 17.20 -18.62 6.61
C VAL A 98 18.20 -19.09 7.69
N SER A 99 19.45 -18.65 7.60
CA SER A 99 20.48 -18.75 8.63
C SER A 99 21.50 -17.60 8.45
N ASN A 100 22.50 -17.55 9.34
CA ASN A 100 23.56 -16.54 9.27
C ASN A 100 24.43 -16.65 8.00
N VAL A 101 24.39 -17.77 7.29
CA VAL A 101 25.23 -18.02 6.10
C VAL A 101 24.43 -18.42 4.86
N GLN A 102 23.11 -18.54 4.96
CA GLN A 102 22.22 -18.94 3.87
C GLN A 102 21.05 -17.96 3.71
N PHE A 103 20.90 -17.45 2.51
CA PHE A 103 19.76 -16.63 2.09
C PHE A 103 18.61 -17.49 1.55
N ASN A 104 18.90 -18.71 1.08
CA ASN A 104 18.03 -19.57 0.27
C ASN A 104 17.64 -18.90 -1.05
N ALA A 105 18.65 -18.39 -1.78
CA ALA A 105 18.50 -17.57 -2.97
C ALA A 105 17.61 -18.18 -4.06
N GLY A 106 17.76 -19.50 -4.31
CA GLY A 106 16.95 -20.28 -5.27
C GLY A 106 15.63 -20.77 -4.72
N GLY A 107 15.36 -20.57 -3.44
CA GLY A 107 14.13 -21.05 -2.79
C GLY A 107 12.89 -20.36 -3.32
N SER A 108 11.78 -21.11 -3.39
CA SER A 108 10.47 -20.58 -3.76
C SER A 108 10.03 -19.50 -2.79
N LEU A 109 9.38 -18.47 -3.33
CA LEU A 109 8.88 -17.34 -2.57
C LEU A 109 7.40 -17.54 -2.24
N ASN A 110 7.04 -17.50 -0.98
CA ASN A 110 5.64 -17.46 -0.57
C ASN A 110 5.14 -16.03 -0.38
N ALA A 111 3.81 -15.88 -0.32
CA ALA A 111 3.13 -14.61 -0.23
C ALA A 111 3.55 -13.79 0.99
N ASP A 112 3.57 -14.39 2.18
CA ASP A 112 3.94 -13.68 3.41
C ASP A 112 5.39 -13.21 3.40
N ALA A 113 6.32 -14.04 2.89
CA ALA A 113 7.72 -13.66 2.77
C ALA A 113 7.92 -12.46 1.84
N TRP A 114 7.24 -12.43 0.68
CA TRP A 114 7.29 -11.29 -0.23
C TRP A 114 6.67 -10.03 0.38
N CYS A 115 5.46 -10.16 0.92
CA CYS A 115 4.77 -9.02 1.54
C CYS A 115 5.55 -8.47 2.73
N ALA A 116 6.17 -9.31 3.57
CA ALA A 116 7.04 -8.85 4.65
C ALA A 116 8.25 -8.05 4.12
N MET A 117 8.89 -8.50 3.02
CA MET A 117 9.97 -7.74 2.38
C MET A 117 9.48 -6.38 1.87
N LEU A 118 8.33 -6.35 1.20
CA LEU A 118 7.72 -5.14 0.66
C LEU A 118 7.31 -4.16 1.77
N LEU A 119 6.67 -4.65 2.81
CA LEU A 119 6.26 -3.86 3.98
C LEU A 119 7.46 -3.24 4.69
N ARG A 120 8.53 -4.00 4.91
CA ARG A 120 9.75 -3.48 5.53
C ARG A 120 10.39 -2.38 4.67
N MET A 121 10.39 -2.52 3.34
CA MET A 121 10.86 -1.49 2.42
C MET A 121 10.02 -0.20 2.54
N LEU A 122 8.72 -0.34 2.76
CA LEU A 122 7.80 0.78 2.98
C LEU A 122 7.89 1.39 4.40
N GLY A 123 8.67 0.79 5.31
CA GLY A 123 8.89 1.31 6.67
C GLY A 123 8.03 0.66 7.76
N TYR A 124 7.23 -0.35 7.44
CA TYR A 124 6.52 -1.16 8.42
C TYR A 124 7.45 -2.24 8.99
N THR A 125 7.33 -2.56 10.27
CA THR A 125 8.20 -3.56 10.89
C THR A 125 7.48 -4.38 11.95
N GLU A 126 7.85 -5.64 12.08
CA GLU A 126 7.36 -6.53 13.13
C GLU A 126 7.75 -6.03 14.52
N LYS A 127 8.93 -5.41 14.62
CA LYS A 127 9.43 -4.84 15.87
C LYS A 127 8.56 -3.69 16.40
N ALA A 128 7.93 -2.94 15.51
CA ALA A 128 7.00 -1.87 15.88
C ALA A 128 5.58 -2.42 16.12
N GLY A 129 5.35 -3.72 15.93
CA GLY A 129 4.03 -4.33 16.09
C GLY A 129 3.09 -4.05 14.91
N ASP A 130 3.61 -3.66 13.73
CA ASP A 130 2.77 -3.35 12.57
C ASP A 130 2.10 -4.60 12.01
N PHE A 131 2.84 -5.70 11.94
CA PHE A 131 2.37 -6.98 11.40
C PHE A 131 3.20 -8.15 11.95
N GLU A 132 2.66 -9.35 11.83
CA GLU A 132 3.39 -10.60 12.03
C GLU A 132 3.80 -11.18 10.66
N ILE A 133 4.95 -11.88 10.59
CA ILE A 133 5.42 -12.47 9.31
C ILE A 133 4.39 -13.43 8.71
N SER A 134 3.72 -14.22 9.55
CA SER A 134 2.69 -15.17 9.14
C SER A 134 1.39 -14.54 8.63
N ASP A 135 1.22 -13.23 8.79
CA ASP A 135 0.04 -12.45 8.40
C ASP A 135 0.41 -11.29 7.45
N ALA A 136 1.65 -11.26 6.97
CA ALA A 136 2.17 -10.15 6.18
C ALA A 136 1.37 -9.93 4.87
N ALA A 137 0.94 -11.00 4.20
CA ALA A 137 0.14 -10.90 2.98
C ALA A 137 -1.27 -10.35 3.26
N ALA A 138 -1.90 -10.77 4.34
CA ALA A 138 -3.21 -10.24 4.74
C ALA A 138 -3.09 -8.78 5.19
N PHE A 139 -2.04 -8.43 5.93
CA PHE A 139 -1.78 -7.05 6.32
C PHE A 139 -1.52 -6.14 5.10
N ALA A 140 -0.65 -6.54 4.17
CA ALA A 140 -0.36 -5.78 2.95
C ALA A 140 -1.62 -5.52 2.11
N TRP A 141 -2.50 -6.53 2.00
CA TRP A 141 -3.79 -6.38 1.35
C TRP A 141 -4.73 -5.45 2.12
N ARG A 142 -4.83 -5.59 3.45
CA ARG A 142 -5.69 -4.77 4.31
C ARG A 142 -5.36 -3.29 4.23
N ILE A 143 -4.07 -2.93 4.18
CA ILE A 143 -3.63 -1.53 4.06
C ILE A 143 -3.53 -1.02 2.61
N GLY A 144 -3.87 -1.85 1.61
CA GLY A 144 -3.94 -1.46 0.20
C GLY A 144 -2.61 -1.45 -0.56
N VAL A 145 -1.54 -2.06 -0.03
CA VAL A 145 -0.27 -2.26 -0.76
C VAL A 145 -0.44 -3.21 -1.94
N THR A 146 -1.32 -4.20 -1.77
CA THR A 146 -1.69 -5.15 -2.83
C THR A 146 -3.19 -5.08 -3.10
N GLU A 147 -3.62 -5.16 -4.36
CA GLU A 147 -5.05 -5.12 -4.76
C GLU A 147 -5.82 -6.38 -4.35
N ARG A 148 -5.12 -7.48 -4.12
CA ARG A 148 -5.68 -8.74 -3.63
C ARG A 148 -4.78 -9.34 -2.56
N GLN A 149 -5.35 -10.15 -1.70
CA GLN A 149 -4.56 -10.94 -0.79
C GLN A 149 -3.79 -12.00 -1.57
N LEU A 150 -2.46 -11.92 -1.53
CA LEU A 150 -1.58 -12.93 -2.11
C LEU A 150 -1.60 -14.17 -1.22
N THR A 151 -1.50 -15.35 -1.81
CA THR A 151 -1.51 -16.62 -1.08
C THR A 151 -0.58 -17.65 -1.72
N GLY A 152 -0.09 -18.61 -0.95
CA GLY A 152 0.71 -19.71 -1.44
C GLY A 152 2.07 -19.30 -2.01
N THR A 153 2.57 -20.08 -2.97
CA THR A 153 3.82 -19.81 -3.70
C THR A 153 3.54 -18.83 -4.84
N LEU A 154 4.35 -17.78 -4.92
CA LEU A 154 4.20 -16.72 -5.92
C LEU A 154 4.95 -17.05 -7.21
N ASN A 155 4.44 -16.56 -8.32
CA ASN A 155 5.09 -16.50 -9.61
C ASN A 155 5.61 -15.09 -9.95
N CYS A 156 6.31 -14.93 -11.07
CA CYS A 156 6.84 -13.63 -11.47
C CYS A 156 5.73 -12.59 -11.72
N GLY A 157 4.57 -13.00 -12.24
CA GLY A 157 3.41 -12.13 -12.45
C GLY A 157 2.90 -11.54 -11.16
N ASP A 158 2.82 -12.34 -10.08
CA ASP A 158 2.40 -11.87 -8.74
C ASP A 158 3.35 -10.79 -8.20
N LEU A 159 4.65 -10.95 -8.42
CA LEU A 159 5.64 -9.95 -8.01
C LEU A 159 5.47 -8.65 -8.78
N TYR A 160 5.34 -8.72 -10.10
CA TYR A 160 5.20 -7.53 -10.94
C TYR A 160 3.89 -6.80 -10.67
N GLU A 161 2.81 -7.53 -10.45
CA GLU A 161 1.51 -6.97 -10.04
C GLU A 161 1.63 -6.20 -8.73
N SER A 162 2.19 -6.82 -7.71
CA SER A 162 2.35 -6.18 -6.39
C SER A 162 3.33 -5.00 -6.41
N MET A 163 4.41 -5.06 -7.20
CA MET A 163 5.32 -3.93 -7.40
C MET A 163 4.61 -2.74 -8.05
N TYR A 164 3.81 -3.00 -9.10
CA TYR A 164 3.04 -1.95 -9.78
C TYR A 164 2.04 -1.28 -8.84
N ASN A 165 1.35 -2.08 -8.03
CA ASN A 165 0.40 -1.55 -7.05
C ASN A 165 1.08 -0.71 -5.97
N ALA A 166 2.27 -1.12 -5.54
CA ALA A 166 3.04 -0.40 -4.53
C ALA A 166 3.58 0.96 -5.02
N LEU A 167 3.60 1.24 -6.34
CA LEU A 167 4.09 2.52 -6.87
C LEU A 167 3.37 3.74 -6.27
N ASP A 168 2.06 3.64 -6.09
CA ASP A 168 1.24 4.73 -5.55
C ASP A 168 1.16 4.69 -4.02
N PHE A 169 1.76 3.70 -3.38
CA PHE A 169 1.67 3.55 -1.95
C PHE A 169 2.70 4.44 -1.24
N PRO A 170 2.32 5.19 -0.19
CA PRO A 170 3.25 6.04 0.54
C PRO A 170 4.14 5.23 1.49
N TYR A 171 5.34 5.72 1.74
CA TYR A 171 6.16 5.21 2.85
C TYR A 171 5.48 5.52 4.19
N LYS A 172 5.56 4.60 5.13
CA LYS A 172 4.95 4.73 6.47
C LYS A 172 5.28 6.08 7.12
N GLY A 173 4.24 6.77 7.58
CA GLY A 173 4.38 8.06 8.24
C GLY A 173 4.75 9.23 7.31
N THR A 174 4.61 9.05 6.00
CA THR A 174 4.86 10.11 5.01
C THR A 174 3.76 10.13 3.95
N GLU A 175 3.69 11.20 3.17
CA GLU A 175 2.84 11.28 1.96
C GLU A 175 3.62 10.92 0.69
N THR A 176 4.94 10.70 0.81
CA THR A 176 5.80 10.40 -0.34
C THR A 176 5.55 8.97 -0.82
N THR A 177 5.02 8.81 -2.03
CA THR A 177 4.80 7.50 -2.64
C THR A 177 6.11 6.90 -3.16
N VAL A 178 6.09 5.58 -3.40
CA VAL A 178 7.21 4.89 -4.04
C VAL A 178 7.53 5.53 -5.40
N LEU A 179 6.51 5.82 -6.22
CA LEU A 179 6.67 6.46 -7.53
C LEU A 179 7.30 7.85 -7.40
N ALA A 180 6.83 8.68 -6.47
CA ALA A 180 7.40 10.00 -6.23
C ALA A 180 8.91 9.92 -5.92
N ARG A 181 9.29 8.99 -5.03
CA ARG A 181 10.71 8.76 -4.70
C ARG A 181 11.54 8.27 -5.90
N LEU A 182 10.97 7.41 -6.75
CA LEU A 182 11.65 6.94 -7.97
C LEU A 182 11.87 8.08 -8.96
N ILE A 183 10.93 9.01 -9.09
CA ILE A 183 11.07 10.22 -9.91
C ILE A 183 12.13 11.13 -9.31
N ASP A 184 12.07 11.45 -8.03
CA ASP A 184 13.02 12.33 -7.34
C ASP A 184 14.47 11.79 -7.39
N SER A 185 14.63 10.47 -7.31
CA SER A 185 15.94 9.82 -7.43
C SER A 185 16.42 9.67 -8.90
N GLY A 186 15.57 10.04 -9.86
CA GLY A 186 15.88 9.97 -11.29
C GLY A 186 15.96 8.53 -11.84
N VAL A 187 15.31 7.56 -11.19
CA VAL A 187 15.16 6.18 -11.70
C VAL A 187 14.24 6.18 -12.90
N CYS A 188 13.11 6.87 -12.79
CA CYS A 188 12.16 7.11 -13.89
C CYS A 188 11.89 8.62 -14.02
N THR A 189 11.21 9.01 -15.09
CA THR A 189 10.83 10.39 -15.33
C THR A 189 9.35 10.61 -15.05
N ALA A 190 8.97 11.83 -14.61
CA ALA A 190 7.57 12.20 -14.47
C ALA A 190 6.81 12.09 -15.80
N SER A 191 7.47 12.34 -16.94
CA SER A 191 6.86 12.18 -18.28
C SER A 191 6.49 10.73 -18.57
N ALA A 192 7.37 9.77 -18.24
CA ALA A 192 7.07 8.34 -18.40
C ALA A 192 5.93 7.90 -17.49
N ALA A 193 5.94 8.34 -16.22
CA ALA A 193 4.86 8.04 -15.27
C ALA A 193 3.51 8.64 -15.72
N ASN A 194 3.51 9.87 -16.24
CA ASN A 194 2.30 10.51 -16.77
C ASN A 194 1.76 9.80 -18.02
N ALA A 195 2.64 9.38 -18.93
CA ALA A 195 2.25 8.62 -20.13
C ALA A 195 1.59 7.27 -19.80
N LEU A 196 1.92 6.69 -18.65
CA LEU A 196 1.29 5.48 -18.09
C LEU A 196 0.02 5.77 -17.26
N GLY A 197 -0.37 7.05 -17.12
CA GLY A 197 -1.52 7.46 -16.30
C GLY A 197 -1.31 7.34 -14.79
N LEU A 198 -0.06 7.16 -14.33
CA LEU A 198 0.24 6.91 -12.92
C LEU A 198 0.20 8.18 -12.05
N LEU A 199 0.39 9.38 -12.63
CA LEU A 199 0.33 10.63 -11.87
C LEU A 199 -1.09 11.15 -11.64
N ASN A 200 -2.07 10.67 -12.43
CA ASN A 200 -3.47 11.06 -12.34
C ASN A 200 -4.38 9.83 -12.22
N ARG A 201 -3.94 8.84 -11.46
CA ARG A 201 -4.67 7.58 -11.32
C ARG A 201 -5.97 7.81 -10.56
N GLU A 202 -7.09 7.40 -11.17
CA GLU A 202 -8.35 7.27 -10.46
C GLU A 202 -8.33 6.00 -9.59
N TYR A 203 -8.63 6.17 -8.32
CA TYR A 203 -8.75 5.06 -7.40
C TYR A 203 -10.16 4.49 -7.43
N THR A 204 -10.29 3.17 -7.36
CA THR A 204 -11.59 2.53 -7.10
C THR A 204 -12.08 2.88 -5.69
N ALA A 205 -13.38 2.80 -5.47
CA ALA A 205 -13.96 3.04 -4.14
C ALA A 205 -13.31 2.18 -3.04
N ARG A 206 -12.95 0.93 -3.35
CA ARG A 206 -12.23 0.05 -2.45
C ARG A 206 -10.84 0.58 -2.10
N GLN A 207 -10.06 0.97 -3.10
CA GLN A 207 -8.71 1.53 -2.90
C GLN A 207 -8.76 2.83 -2.09
N ILE A 208 -9.78 3.65 -2.29
CA ILE A 208 -10.03 4.85 -1.48
C ILE A 208 -10.30 4.45 -0.03
N ALA A 209 -11.22 3.51 0.18
CA ALA A 209 -11.56 3.03 1.51
C ALA A 209 -10.33 2.43 2.22
N ASP A 210 -9.60 1.51 1.57
CA ASP A 210 -8.42 0.85 2.16
C ASP A 210 -7.31 1.85 2.54
N ARG A 211 -7.18 2.97 1.81
CA ARG A 211 -6.16 4.01 2.08
C ARG A 211 -6.58 5.03 3.13
N TYR A 212 -7.85 5.44 3.09
CA TYR A 212 -8.30 6.62 3.82
C TYR A 212 -9.34 6.34 4.90
N LEU A 213 -9.80 5.09 5.04
CA LEU A 213 -10.78 4.73 6.06
C LEU A 213 -10.29 5.04 7.48
N SER A 214 -8.98 4.90 7.73
CA SER A 214 -8.37 5.26 9.02
C SER A 214 -8.37 6.76 9.31
N ALA A 215 -8.53 7.60 8.28
CA ALA A 215 -8.70 9.03 8.47
C ALA A 215 -10.16 9.40 8.77
N GLY A 216 -11.12 8.51 8.49
CA GLY A 216 -12.53 8.71 8.80
C GLY A 216 -12.83 8.46 10.26
N PHE A 217 -13.79 9.18 10.79
CA PHE A 217 -14.29 9.03 12.15
C PHE A 217 -15.80 9.26 12.23
N GLN A 218 -16.40 8.76 13.31
CA GLN A 218 -17.73 9.14 13.75
C GLN A 218 -17.60 10.28 14.78
N MET A 219 -18.55 11.21 14.78
CA MET A 219 -18.69 12.22 15.82
C MET A 219 -19.94 11.95 16.62
N GLU A 220 -19.85 12.10 17.93
CA GLU A 220 -20.97 12.12 18.86
C GLU A 220 -21.18 13.57 19.30
N ILE A 221 -22.39 14.07 19.10
CA ILE A 221 -22.76 15.49 19.31
C ILE A 221 -23.66 15.59 20.53
N TYR A 222 -23.39 16.61 21.35
CA TYR A 222 -24.17 16.95 22.54
C TYR A 222 -24.61 18.41 22.42
N GLU A 223 -25.91 18.66 22.56
CA GLU A 223 -26.56 19.96 22.37
C GLU A 223 -26.97 20.62 23.69
N THR A 224 -27.02 19.86 24.80
CA THR A 224 -27.39 20.36 26.13
C THR A 224 -26.43 19.89 27.21
N GLU A 225 -26.31 20.67 28.30
CA GLU A 225 -25.50 20.30 29.47
C GLU A 225 -25.98 19.01 30.13
N GLU A 226 -27.28 18.72 30.10
CA GLU A 226 -27.86 17.48 30.61
C GLU A 226 -27.36 16.29 29.80
N GLN A 227 -27.35 16.39 28.46
CA GLN A 227 -26.84 15.35 27.59
C GLN A 227 -25.33 15.08 27.83
N VAL A 228 -24.55 16.13 28.04
CA VAL A 228 -23.12 16.00 28.39
C VAL A 228 -22.95 15.31 29.73
N HIS A 229 -23.76 15.69 30.73
CA HIS A 229 -23.69 15.11 32.09
C HIS A 229 -24.08 13.64 32.13
N ASP A 230 -25.14 13.28 31.40
CA ASP A 230 -25.69 11.93 31.38
C ASP A 230 -25.09 11.04 30.28
N GLU A 231 -24.11 11.56 29.52
CA GLU A 231 -23.47 10.90 28.37
C GLU A 231 -24.46 10.44 27.29
N VAL A 232 -25.55 11.19 27.11
CA VAL A 232 -26.59 10.91 26.12
C VAL A 232 -26.33 11.69 24.83
N VAL A 233 -25.92 10.97 23.78
CA VAL A 233 -25.64 11.54 22.47
C VAL A 233 -26.91 12.08 21.83
N ALA A 234 -26.92 13.37 21.43
CA ALA A 234 -28.05 14.00 20.72
C ALA A 234 -28.12 13.53 19.27
N SER A 235 -26.99 13.55 18.59
CA SER A 235 -26.89 13.15 17.18
C SER A 235 -25.50 12.61 16.85
N ASN A 236 -25.42 11.92 15.71
CA ASN A 236 -24.16 11.42 15.17
C ASN A 236 -23.84 12.09 13.83
N ALA A 237 -22.58 12.39 13.63
CA ALA A 237 -22.04 12.88 12.37
C ALA A 237 -20.82 12.08 11.95
N SER A 238 -20.23 12.44 10.84
CA SER A 238 -18.96 11.87 10.38
C SER A 238 -18.03 12.98 9.89
N GLY A 239 -16.76 12.67 9.88
CA GLY A 239 -15.73 13.57 9.36
C GLY A 239 -14.48 12.78 9.01
N PHE A 240 -13.44 13.52 8.64
CA PHE A 240 -12.15 12.93 8.33
C PHE A 240 -11.01 13.88 8.68
N PHE A 241 -9.88 13.31 9.13
CA PHE A 241 -8.67 14.07 9.38
C PHE A 241 -8.00 14.48 8.06
N ILE A 242 -7.49 15.69 8.03
CA ILE A 242 -6.74 16.25 6.89
C ILE A 242 -5.25 16.45 7.23
N THR A 243 -4.88 16.33 8.50
CA THR A 243 -3.48 16.40 8.95
C THR A 243 -3.20 15.41 10.07
N ALA A 244 -1.94 15.03 10.23
CA ALA A 244 -1.50 14.12 11.29
C ALA A 244 -1.55 14.73 12.70
N ASP A 245 -1.63 16.04 12.82
CA ASP A 245 -1.74 16.76 14.09
C ASP A 245 -3.19 17.02 14.52
N GLY A 246 -4.17 16.38 13.83
CA GLY A 246 -5.57 16.32 14.24
C GLY A 246 -6.46 17.42 13.67
N LEU A 247 -6.07 18.13 12.60
CA LEU A 247 -7.04 18.93 11.86
C LEU A 247 -8.00 18.02 11.10
N ALA A 248 -9.29 18.31 11.19
CA ALA A 248 -10.33 17.50 10.59
C ALA A 248 -11.42 18.34 9.93
N VAL A 249 -12.16 17.72 9.02
CA VAL A 249 -13.28 18.31 8.30
C VAL A 249 -14.55 17.54 8.60
N THR A 250 -15.62 18.27 8.84
CA THR A 250 -16.99 17.76 8.99
C THR A 250 -18.00 18.71 8.35
N ASN A 251 -19.28 18.35 8.35
CA ASN A 251 -20.34 19.24 7.92
C ASN A 251 -20.64 20.31 9.00
N TYR A 252 -20.87 21.56 8.60
CA TYR A 252 -21.18 22.63 9.53
C TYR A 252 -22.50 22.41 10.28
N HIS A 253 -23.56 22.01 9.56
CA HIS A 253 -24.86 21.75 10.17
C HIS A 253 -24.82 20.68 11.29
N SER A 254 -23.81 19.79 11.26
CA SER A 254 -23.66 18.76 12.27
C SER A 254 -23.15 19.28 13.61
N ILE A 255 -22.52 20.48 13.62
CA ILE A 255 -21.90 21.06 14.82
C ILE A 255 -22.46 22.44 15.18
N GLU A 256 -23.42 22.97 14.40
CA GLU A 256 -23.94 24.33 14.56
C GLU A 256 -24.49 24.60 15.97
N ASP A 257 -25.26 23.65 16.52
CA ASP A 257 -25.87 23.75 17.85
C ASP A 257 -25.13 22.93 18.92
N ALA A 258 -23.95 22.39 18.59
CA ALA A 258 -23.19 21.55 19.50
C ALA A 258 -22.53 22.37 20.62
N ILE A 259 -22.77 21.98 21.87
CA ILE A 259 -22.00 22.50 23.03
C ILE A 259 -20.76 21.63 23.30
N LYS A 260 -20.79 20.36 22.87
CA LYS A 260 -19.68 19.41 22.94
C LYS A 260 -19.75 18.44 21.77
N ALA A 261 -18.60 18.05 21.25
CA ALA A 261 -18.48 16.97 20.27
C ALA A 261 -17.27 16.08 20.60
N ASP A 262 -17.49 14.77 20.53
CA ASP A 262 -16.43 13.77 20.68
C ASP A 262 -16.24 13.02 19.36
N ILE A 263 -14.99 12.87 18.93
CA ILE A 263 -14.58 12.04 17.80
C ILE A 263 -14.40 10.61 18.28
N VAL A 264 -14.99 9.66 17.58
CA VAL A 264 -14.85 8.23 17.83
C VAL A 264 -14.15 7.59 16.65
N LEU A 265 -12.95 7.06 16.88
CA LEU A 265 -12.15 6.38 15.87
C LEU A 265 -12.66 4.96 15.61
N LEU A 266 -12.25 4.36 14.50
CA LEU A 266 -12.60 2.98 14.15
C LEU A 266 -12.17 1.93 15.19
N ASN A 267 -11.12 2.21 15.98
CA ASN A 267 -10.65 1.36 17.07
C ASN A 267 -11.42 1.59 18.38
N GLY A 268 -12.39 2.52 18.40
CA GLY A 268 -13.20 2.87 19.56
C GLY A 268 -12.58 3.93 20.49
N GLU A 269 -11.38 4.44 20.18
CA GLU A 269 -10.80 5.56 20.93
C GLU A 269 -11.61 6.84 20.72
N ARG A 270 -11.70 7.67 21.80
CA ARG A 270 -12.49 8.89 21.83
C ARG A 270 -11.60 10.10 22.09
N TYR A 271 -11.85 11.18 21.36
CA TYR A 271 -11.15 12.44 21.48
C TYR A 271 -12.15 13.60 21.44
N GLY A 272 -12.04 14.53 22.39
CA GLY A 272 -12.88 15.73 22.40
C GLY A 272 -12.45 16.71 21.31
N VAL A 273 -13.41 17.33 20.64
CA VAL A 273 -13.15 18.47 19.74
C VAL A 273 -12.81 19.68 20.61
N GLU A 274 -11.60 20.23 20.43
CA GLU A 274 -11.16 21.40 21.21
C GLU A 274 -11.84 22.69 20.74
N ARG A 275 -11.95 22.88 19.43
CA ARG A 275 -12.48 24.10 18.83
C ARG A 275 -12.80 23.95 17.35
N VAL A 276 -13.70 24.80 16.87
CA VAL A 276 -13.93 25.06 15.46
C VAL A 276 -12.96 26.16 15.00
N LEU A 277 -12.17 25.87 13.97
CA LEU A 277 -11.16 26.79 13.42
C LEU A 277 -11.72 27.64 12.28
N TYR A 278 -12.58 27.05 11.47
CA TYR A 278 -13.21 27.68 10.31
C TYR A 278 -14.55 27.00 10.03
N TYR A 279 -15.49 27.75 9.51
CA TYR A 279 -16.72 27.20 8.92
C TYR A 279 -17.26 28.08 7.80
N ASP A 280 -17.98 27.43 6.90
CA ASP A 280 -18.71 28.07 5.81
C ASP A 280 -20.10 27.43 5.70
N THR A 281 -21.11 28.24 5.96
CA THR A 281 -22.50 27.79 5.95
C THR A 281 -23.07 27.59 4.54
N ALA A 282 -22.47 28.24 3.52
CA ALA A 282 -22.93 28.17 2.14
C ALA A 282 -22.56 26.87 1.48
N ILE A 283 -21.42 26.29 1.86
CA ILE A 283 -20.92 25.01 1.36
C ILE A 283 -20.99 23.91 2.41
N ASP A 284 -21.53 24.21 3.59
CA ASP A 284 -21.73 23.28 4.69
C ASP A 284 -20.47 22.55 5.14
N ILE A 285 -19.37 23.28 5.35
CA ILE A 285 -18.10 22.76 5.79
C ILE A 285 -17.67 23.41 7.10
N ALA A 286 -17.11 22.62 8.02
CA ALA A 286 -16.39 23.08 9.19
C ALA A 286 -15.02 22.39 9.31
N VAL A 287 -14.01 23.16 9.74
CA VAL A 287 -12.68 22.68 10.10
C VAL A 287 -12.55 22.72 11.61
N ILE A 288 -12.23 21.60 12.21
CA ILE A 288 -12.17 21.38 13.66
C ILE A 288 -10.77 20.91 14.08
N LYS A 289 -10.47 21.10 15.36
CA LYS A 289 -9.28 20.61 16.01
C LYS A 289 -9.64 19.82 17.24
#